data_02bab595fa46a46cd4d813f42a90781e
#
_entry.id   02bab595fa46a46cd4d813f42a90781e
#
_cell.length_a   1.000
_cell.length_b   1.000
_cell.length_c   1.000
_cell.angle_alpha   90.00
_cell.angle_beta   90.00
_cell.angle_gamma   90.00
#
_symmetry.space_group_name_H-M   'P 1'
#
loop_
_entity.id
_entity.type
_entity.pdbx_description
1 polymer ?
#
loop_
_entity_poly.entity_id
_entity_poly.type
_entity_poly.pdbx_seq_one_letter_code
_entity_poly.pdbx_strand_id
1 'polypeptide(L)'
;MPTRVERWTDYFLPDGRELSTEELKKYRILVFVCFLTSTLAFGYLLFSIAIGFSVGIYTMAFSCVVIPVLPLALKKRANRVLVANTYVGIIFVITILITSFSGGLSTSVTSPYIAIVPMLGVMLINQKAGFIWFFVVIVEVLILGIAQIAGVDFPITFDPGVDAVFKLAAFLGLVVIVFFIVRDFNTRAERALQRVEEEQQKTQNLLLNILPKDVAEELKATGRAEARDFEQVTILFSDFQDFTEISADMSPQDLVAKLNSCFFAFDAIMKKYDIEKIKTIGDAYMAALGLAGPNSEPPVNMVRAALEMQAFLLRDLDNNSDDGTPPFSMRTGIHTGPVVAGVVGETKFQYDVWGDTVNTASRMESSGEAGQVNISGATFALVKDVSGLSFAPRGKVDVKGKGELEMFFVRAD
;
A
#
# COMPACT_ATOMS: atom_id res chain seq x y z
N MET A 1 -11.64 -6.77 16.08
CA MET A 1 -12.70 -6.40 17.07
C MET A 1 -12.28 -5.09 17.74
N PRO A 2 -13.20 -4.13 17.99
CA PRO A 2 -12.87 -2.90 18.69
C PRO A 2 -12.43 -3.19 20.12
N THR A 3 -11.40 -2.48 20.57
CA THR A 3 -10.90 -2.58 21.96
C THR A 3 -11.97 -2.13 22.96
N ARG A 4 -11.79 -2.47 24.27
CA ARG A 4 -12.70 -1.97 25.32
C ARG A 4 -12.78 -0.45 25.37
N VAL A 5 -11.65 0.23 25.14
CA VAL A 5 -11.55 1.70 25.12
C VAL A 5 -12.31 2.29 23.93
N GLU A 6 -12.21 1.67 22.75
CA GLU A 6 -12.95 2.11 21.57
C GLU A 6 -14.46 2.00 21.78
N ARG A 7 -14.97 0.88 22.30
CA ARG A 7 -16.40 0.70 22.59
C ARG A 7 -16.96 1.74 23.56
N TRP A 8 -16.18 2.11 24.56
CA TRP A 8 -16.59 3.12 25.53
C TRP A 8 -16.58 4.53 24.93
N THR A 9 -15.55 4.90 24.16
CA THR A 9 -15.50 6.22 23.50
C THR A 9 -16.57 6.37 22.44
N ASP A 10 -16.98 5.27 21.79
CA ASP A 10 -18.01 5.27 20.76
C ASP A 10 -19.39 5.70 21.26
N TYR A 11 -19.66 5.55 22.57
CA TYR A 11 -20.89 6.07 23.19
C TYR A 11 -21.08 7.58 23.02
N PHE A 12 -19.99 8.33 22.90
CA PHE A 12 -20.00 9.79 22.77
C PHE A 12 -19.92 10.29 21.33
N LEU A 13 -19.93 9.36 20.36
CA LEU A 13 -19.95 9.75 18.94
C LEU A 13 -21.32 10.28 18.51
N PRO A 14 -21.38 11.17 17.51
CA PRO A 14 -22.63 11.70 17.02
C PRO A 14 -23.49 10.61 16.35
N ASP A 15 -24.72 10.45 16.81
CA ASP A 15 -25.66 9.47 16.28
C ASP A 15 -25.98 9.72 14.80
N GLY A 16 -25.92 8.66 13.96
CA GLY A 16 -26.38 8.67 12.56
C GLY A 16 -25.50 9.49 11.58
N ARG A 17 -24.25 9.78 11.91
CA ARG A 17 -23.26 10.37 11.00
C ARG A 17 -22.23 9.32 10.58
N GLU A 18 -22.08 9.11 9.28
CA GLU A 18 -20.96 8.34 8.75
C GLU A 18 -19.67 9.18 8.89
N LEU A 19 -18.78 8.74 9.75
CA LEU A 19 -17.48 9.36 9.98
C LEU A 19 -16.41 8.59 9.21
N SER A 20 -15.52 9.30 8.55
CA SER A 20 -14.31 8.68 8.00
C SER A 20 -13.46 8.07 9.14
N THR A 21 -12.63 7.09 8.81
CA THR A 21 -11.74 6.42 9.80
C THR A 21 -10.84 7.43 10.52
N GLU A 22 -10.42 8.50 9.85
CA GLU A 22 -9.59 9.55 10.44
C GLU A 22 -10.39 10.46 11.38
N GLU A 23 -11.60 10.86 11.00
CA GLU A 23 -12.49 11.65 11.87
C GLU A 23 -12.85 10.86 13.13
N LEU A 24 -13.21 9.58 12.99
CA LEU A 24 -13.53 8.69 14.10
C LEU A 24 -12.39 8.65 15.13
N LYS A 25 -11.15 8.55 14.67
CA LYS A 25 -9.96 8.58 15.55
C LYS A 25 -9.85 9.91 16.30
N LYS A 26 -10.06 11.04 15.64
CA LYS A 26 -10.00 12.37 16.27
C LYS A 26 -11.08 12.56 17.32
N TYR A 27 -12.30 12.06 17.10
CA TYR A 27 -13.36 12.06 18.11
C TYR A 27 -12.99 11.21 19.32
N ARG A 28 -12.54 9.97 19.12
CA ARG A 28 -12.14 9.05 20.20
C ARG A 28 -11.02 9.63 21.07
N ILE A 29 -10.02 10.26 20.46
CA ILE A 29 -8.92 10.90 21.18
C ILE A 29 -9.42 12.05 22.03
N LEU A 30 -10.29 12.93 21.51
CA LEU A 30 -10.85 14.04 22.26
C LEU A 30 -11.63 13.54 23.46
N VAL A 31 -12.49 12.54 23.30
CA VAL A 31 -13.23 11.91 24.39
C VAL A 31 -12.28 11.34 25.45
N PHE A 32 -11.30 10.55 25.03
CA PHE A 32 -10.32 9.93 25.91
C PHE A 32 -9.54 10.98 26.71
N VAL A 33 -9.05 12.03 26.06
CA VAL A 33 -8.28 13.10 26.72
C VAL A 33 -9.14 13.87 27.72
N CYS A 34 -10.42 14.14 27.44
CA CYS A 34 -11.32 14.78 28.40
C CYS A 34 -11.44 13.96 29.69
N PHE A 35 -11.64 12.65 29.60
CA PHE A 35 -11.76 11.81 30.77
C PHE A 35 -10.44 11.60 31.50
N LEU A 36 -9.34 11.44 30.77
CA LEU A 36 -8.01 11.33 31.36
C LEU A 36 -7.67 12.60 32.16
N THR A 37 -7.92 13.78 31.57
CA THR A 37 -7.69 15.06 32.25
C THR A 37 -8.55 15.21 33.50
N SER A 38 -9.82 14.79 33.44
CA SER A 38 -10.71 14.83 34.62
C SER A 38 -10.21 13.92 35.74
N THR A 39 -9.70 12.73 35.41
CA THR A 39 -9.12 11.80 36.38
C THR A 39 -7.88 12.40 37.05
N LEU A 40 -6.99 13.01 36.24
CA LEU A 40 -5.80 13.69 36.75
C LEU A 40 -6.19 14.93 37.59
N ALA A 41 -7.19 15.71 37.15
CA ALA A 41 -7.69 16.86 37.89
C ALA A 41 -8.24 16.46 39.25
N PHE A 42 -8.89 15.28 39.38
CA PHE A 42 -9.36 14.77 40.67
C PHE A 42 -8.17 14.47 41.62
N GLY A 43 -7.10 13.86 41.12
CA GLY A 43 -5.88 13.67 41.92
C GLY A 43 -5.27 15.00 42.39
N TYR A 44 -5.17 15.99 41.49
CA TYR A 44 -4.69 17.34 41.84
C TYR A 44 -5.65 18.10 42.77
N LEU A 45 -6.95 17.86 42.70
CA LEU A 45 -7.92 18.41 43.63
C LEU A 45 -7.64 17.93 45.08
N LEU A 46 -7.50 16.63 45.27
CA LEU A 46 -7.16 16.05 46.57
C LEU A 46 -5.81 16.59 47.08
N PHE A 47 -4.85 16.71 46.24
CA PHE A 47 -3.54 17.28 46.55
C PHE A 47 -3.67 18.77 46.93
N SER A 48 -4.41 19.58 46.17
CA SER A 48 -4.65 20.99 46.46
C SER A 48 -5.35 21.21 47.82
N ILE A 49 -6.29 20.33 48.19
CA ILE A 49 -6.93 20.32 49.51
C ILE A 49 -5.88 20.04 50.60
N ALA A 50 -5.04 19.05 50.41
CA ALA A 50 -4.01 18.66 51.37
C ALA A 50 -2.99 19.76 51.68
N ILE A 51 -2.66 20.58 50.67
CA ILE A 51 -1.68 21.70 50.81
C ILE A 51 -2.32 23.06 51.04
N GLY A 52 -3.66 23.14 51.16
CA GLY A 52 -4.39 24.37 51.38
C GLY A 52 -4.36 25.36 50.18
N PHE A 53 -4.15 24.87 48.97
CA PHE A 53 -4.08 25.72 47.76
C PHE A 53 -5.47 26.02 47.21
N SER A 54 -6.08 27.13 47.68
CA SER A 54 -7.47 27.49 47.37
C SER A 54 -7.77 27.64 45.88
N VAL A 55 -6.91 28.32 45.11
CA VAL A 55 -7.09 28.45 43.65
C VAL A 55 -7.01 27.09 42.97
N GLY A 56 -6.10 26.22 43.36
CA GLY A 56 -6.03 24.83 42.89
C GLY A 56 -7.29 24.05 43.18
N ILE A 57 -7.88 24.20 44.39
CA ILE A 57 -9.14 23.53 44.74
C ILE A 57 -10.26 23.96 43.80
N TYR A 58 -10.49 25.24 43.59
CA TYR A 58 -11.58 25.73 42.73
C TYR A 58 -11.37 25.35 41.26
N THR A 59 -10.15 25.52 40.71
CA THR A 59 -9.87 25.21 39.32
C THR A 59 -9.94 23.72 39.02
N MET A 60 -9.46 22.87 39.93
CA MET A 60 -9.54 21.42 39.77
C MET A 60 -10.95 20.88 39.98
N ALA A 61 -11.70 21.41 40.95
CA ALA A 61 -13.13 21.05 41.12
C ALA A 61 -13.94 21.42 39.87
N PHE A 62 -13.71 22.61 39.31
CA PHE A 62 -14.30 23.01 38.02
C PHE A 62 -13.94 22.06 36.89
N SER A 63 -12.69 21.67 36.80
CA SER A 63 -12.20 20.73 35.77
C SER A 63 -12.86 19.35 35.89
N CYS A 64 -13.02 18.85 37.13
CA CYS A 64 -13.67 17.55 37.39
C CYS A 64 -15.14 17.52 36.95
N VAL A 65 -15.81 18.68 36.96
CA VAL A 65 -17.22 18.80 36.56
C VAL A 65 -17.40 19.12 35.09
N VAL A 66 -16.68 20.12 34.55
CA VAL A 66 -16.93 20.68 33.26
C VAL A 66 -16.30 19.86 32.12
N ILE A 67 -15.06 19.39 32.30
CA ILE A 67 -14.34 18.69 31.25
C ILE A 67 -15.02 17.36 30.84
N PRO A 68 -15.49 16.47 31.75
CA PRO A 68 -16.14 15.23 31.35
C PRO A 68 -17.53 15.42 30.75
N VAL A 69 -18.11 16.63 30.83
CA VAL A 69 -19.39 16.96 30.19
C VAL A 69 -19.17 17.35 28.70
N LEU A 70 -18.02 17.83 28.33
CA LEU A 70 -17.72 18.25 26.93
C LEU A 70 -17.98 17.13 25.88
N PRO A 71 -17.63 15.86 26.09
CA PRO A 71 -17.98 14.79 25.17
C PRO A 71 -19.49 14.60 24.92
N LEU A 72 -20.36 14.96 25.88
CA LEU A 72 -21.81 14.88 25.67
C LEU A 72 -22.29 15.87 24.58
N ALA A 73 -21.59 16.99 24.39
CA ALA A 73 -21.87 17.91 23.30
C ALA A 73 -21.58 17.27 21.92
N LEU A 74 -20.57 16.42 21.82
CA LEU A 74 -20.28 15.66 20.60
C LEU A 74 -21.42 14.71 20.24
N LYS A 75 -21.96 14.00 21.20
CA LYS A 75 -23.15 13.16 21.04
C LYS A 75 -24.35 13.94 20.52
N LYS A 76 -24.53 15.19 20.97
CA LYS A 76 -25.56 16.12 20.49
C LYS A 76 -25.21 16.80 19.16
N ARG A 77 -24.27 16.25 18.40
CA ARG A 77 -23.79 16.75 17.06
C ARG A 77 -23.11 18.13 17.09
N ALA A 78 -22.58 18.57 18.23
CA ALA A 78 -21.74 19.76 18.25
C ALA A 78 -20.50 19.60 17.37
N ASN A 79 -20.02 20.70 16.82
CA ASN A 79 -18.80 20.71 16.00
C ASN A 79 -17.60 20.27 16.85
N ARG A 80 -16.92 19.20 16.43
CA ARG A 80 -15.75 18.64 17.11
C ARG A 80 -14.66 19.69 17.34
N VAL A 81 -14.40 20.53 16.33
CA VAL A 81 -13.37 21.59 16.41
C VAL A 81 -13.72 22.61 17.48
N LEU A 82 -14.99 22.96 17.61
CA LEU A 82 -15.46 23.87 18.66
C LEU A 82 -15.27 23.24 20.05
N VAL A 83 -15.70 21.99 20.23
CA VAL A 83 -15.54 21.28 21.53
C VAL A 83 -14.06 21.13 21.90
N ALA A 84 -13.19 20.82 20.94
CA ALA A 84 -11.75 20.71 21.16
C ALA A 84 -11.13 22.08 21.52
N ASN A 85 -11.52 23.18 20.84
CA ASN A 85 -11.05 24.52 21.20
C ASN A 85 -11.55 24.94 22.59
N THR A 86 -12.79 24.61 22.95
CA THR A 86 -13.32 24.88 24.30
C THR A 86 -12.49 24.13 25.37
N TYR A 87 -12.16 22.85 25.11
CA TYR A 87 -11.30 22.08 26.00
C TYR A 87 -9.92 22.73 26.15
N VAL A 88 -9.24 23.06 25.04
CA VAL A 88 -7.91 23.69 25.07
C VAL A 88 -7.97 25.05 25.77
N GLY A 89 -9.02 25.85 25.53
CA GLY A 89 -9.25 27.12 26.20
C GLY A 89 -9.44 27.00 27.71
N ILE A 90 -10.14 25.96 28.16
CA ILE A 90 -10.28 25.67 29.60
C ILE A 90 -8.92 25.35 30.22
N ILE A 91 -8.13 24.49 29.60
CA ILE A 91 -6.77 24.14 30.06
C ILE A 91 -5.90 25.39 30.11
N PHE A 92 -5.96 26.25 29.07
CA PHE A 92 -5.22 27.51 29.01
C PHE A 92 -5.57 28.44 30.19
N VAL A 93 -6.86 28.67 30.48
CA VAL A 93 -7.30 29.52 31.59
C VAL A 93 -6.86 28.94 32.94
N ILE A 94 -6.95 27.63 33.09
CA ILE A 94 -6.51 26.95 34.33
C ILE A 94 -5.01 27.11 34.54
N THR A 95 -4.18 26.95 33.49
CA THR A 95 -2.74 27.14 33.60
C THR A 95 -2.36 28.57 33.95
N ILE A 96 -3.04 29.59 33.39
CA ILE A 96 -2.85 31.01 33.75
C ILE A 96 -3.15 31.22 35.24
N LEU A 97 -4.33 30.80 35.67
CA LEU A 97 -4.77 31.01 37.10
C LEU A 97 -3.80 30.35 38.08
N ILE A 98 -3.46 29.08 37.84
CA ILE A 98 -2.57 28.38 38.78
C ILE A 98 -1.18 29.03 38.77
N THR A 99 -0.62 29.38 37.58
CA THR A 99 0.67 30.03 37.48
C THR A 99 0.70 31.40 38.17
N SER A 100 -0.36 32.20 38.02
CA SER A 100 -0.45 33.54 38.62
C SER A 100 -0.58 33.50 40.15
N PHE A 101 -1.23 32.45 40.69
CA PHE A 101 -1.44 32.33 42.15
C PHE A 101 -0.48 31.36 42.84
N SER A 102 0.56 30.90 42.13
CA SER A 102 1.65 30.09 42.68
C SER A 102 3.04 30.72 42.48
N GLY A 103 3.08 32.05 42.41
CA GLY A 103 4.33 32.84 42.37
C GLY A 103 4.73 33.38 41.01
N GLY A 104 3.86 33.30 40.00
CA GLY A 104 4.17 33.80 38.63
C GLY A 104 5.09 32.92 37.83
N LEU A 105 5.62 33.43 36.72
CA LEU A 105 6.32 32.67 35.71
C LEU A 105 7.65 32.06 36.20
N SER A 106 8.40 32.77 37.05
CA SER A 106 9.75 32.37 37.49
C SER A 106 9.73 31.39 38.67
N THR A 107 8.69 31.45 39.51
CA THR A 107 8.62 30.67 40.76
C THR A 107 7.59 29.56 40.70
N SER A 108 6.56 29.70 39.86
CA SER A 108 5.55 28.68 39.70
C SER A 108 6.08 27.42 39.01
N VAL A 109 5.85 26.30 39.65
CA VAL A 109 6.16 24.97 39.08
C VAL A 109 5.21 24.56 38.00
N THR A 110 4.08 25.24 37.84
CA THR A 110 3.10 24.96 36.80
C THR A 110 3.34 25.75 35.52
N SER A 111 4.25 26.74 35.52
CA SER A 111 4.59 27.51 34.34
C SER A 111 5.00 26.66 33.12
N PRO A 112 5.74 25.54 33.24
CA PRO A 112 6.07 24.71 32.09
C PRO A 112 4.86 24.01 31.44
N TYR A 113 3.72 23.87 32.18
CA TYR A 113 2.49 23.29 31.61
C TYR A 113 1.84 24.17 30.55
N ILE A 114 2.15 25.45 30.52
CA ILE A 114 1.70 26.39 29.49
C ILE A 114 2.10 25.89 28.09
N ALA A 115 3.27 25.23 27.95
CA ALA A 115 3.76 24.65 26.70
C ALA A 115 2.89 23.48 26.19
N ILE A 116 2.08 22.87 27.03
CA ILE A 116 1.18 21.76 26.64
C ILE A 116 0.00 22.28 25.80
N VAL A 117 -0.43 23.52 25.99
CA VAL A 117 -1.60 24.13 25.34
C VAL A 117 -1.50 24.09 23.80
N PRO A 118 -0.44 24.59 23.16
CA PRO A 118 -0.29 24.49 21.70
C PRO A 118 -0.15 23.04 21.22
N MET A 119 0.48 22.15 22.00
CA MET A 119 0.57 20.73 21.67
C MET A 119 -0.83 20.07 21.62
N LEU A 120 -1.69 20.37 22.57
CA LEU A 120 -3.08 19.94 22.55
C LEU A 120 -3.84 20.51 21.36
N GLY A 121 -3.58 21.77 20.99
CA GLY A 121 -4.13 22.40 19.78
C GLY A 121 -3.80 21.62 18.50
N VAL A 122 -2.54 21.22 18.32
CA VAL A 122 -2.11 20.39 17.19
C VAL A 122 -2.77 19.01 17.25
N MET A 123 -2.73 18.37 18.42
CA MET A 123 -3.16 16.98 18.59
C MET A 123 -4.68 16.78 18.43
N LEU A 124 -5.47 17.68 19.01
CA LEU A 124 -6.93 17.53 19.09
C LEU A 124 -7.68 18.23 17.96
N ILE A 125 -7.10 19.25 17.36
CA ILE A 125 -7.77 20.09 16.37
C ILE A 125 -7.09 19.91 15.00
N ASN A 126 -6.04 20.67 14.76
CA ASN A 126 -5.17 20.59 13.58
C ASN A 126 -3.93 21.49 13.76
N GLN A 127 -3.00 21.42 12.79
CA GLN A 127 -1.77 22.19 12.81
C GLN A 127 -2.00 23.73 12.88
N LYS A 128 -3.00 24.26 12.15
CA LYS A 128 -3.32 25.69 12.17
C LYS A 128 -3.79 26.16 13.56
N ALA A 129 -4.64 25.39 14.20
CA ALA A 129 -5.10 25.69 15.56
C ALA A 129 -3.93 25.63 16.56
N GLY A 130 -3.01 24.68 16.42
CA GLY A 130 -1.80 24.63 17.23
C GLY A 130 -0.96 25.89 17.11
N PHE A 131 -0.77 26.44 15.90
CA PHE A 131 -0.10 27.73 15.71
C PHE A 131 -0.84 28.89 16.37
N ILE A 132 -2.17 28.95 16.27
CA ILE A 132 -2.96 29.99 16.94
C ILE A 132 -2.73 29.92 18.46
N TRP A 133 -2.87 28.74 19.06
CA TRP A 133 -2.65 28.56 20.49
C TRP A 133 -1.20 28.83 20.91
N PHE A 134 -0.22 28.55 20.03
CA PHE A 134 1.18 28.90 20.27
C PHE A 134 1.37 30.42 20.41
N PHE A 135 0.80 31.21 19.49
CA PHE A 135 0.86 32.69 19.61
C PHE A 135 0.12 33.20 20.81
N VAL A 136 -1.03 32.60 21.17
CA VAL A 136 -1.79 32.98 22.40
C VAL A 136 -0.92 32.76 23.64
N VAL A 137 -0.23 31.63 23.70
CA VAL A 137 0.68 31.28 24.81
C VAL A 137 1.89 32.22 24.85
N ILE A 138 2.47 32.55 23.69
CA ILE A 138 3.58 33.55 23.65
C ILE A 138 3.14 34.92 24.22
N VAL A 139 1.95 35.38 23.87
CA VAL A 139 1.41 36.61 24.40
C VAL A 139 1.21 36.52 25.91
N GLU A 140 0.67 35.41 26.43
CA GLU A 140 0.55 35.16 27.85
C GLU A 140 1.90 35.23 28.57
N VAL A 141 2.90 34.51 28.08
CA VAL A 141 4.24 34.46 28.69
C VAL A 141 4.88 35.85 28.68
N LEU A 142 4.69 36.62 27.61
CA LEU A 142 5.18 38.01 27.55
C LEU A 142 4.49 38.90 28.59
N ILE A 143 3.16 38.83 28.70
CA ILE A 143 2.39 39.61 29.68
C ILE A 143 2.84 39.29 31.11
N LEU A 144 2.88 38.01 31.48
CA LEU A 144 3.28 37.58 32.82
C LEU A 144 4.76 37.94 33.12
N GLY A 145 5.64 37.74 32.12
CA GLY A 145 7.06 38.07 32.23
C GLY A 145 7.30 39.58 32.41
N ILE A 146 6.67 40.40 31.60
CA ILE A 146 6.77 41.88 31.70
C ILE A 146 6.20 42.36 33.04
N ALA A 147 5.06 41.86 33.47
CA ALA A 147 4.48 42.18 34.76
C ALA A 147 5.45 41.84 35.91
N GLN A 148 6.08 40.70 35.88
CA GLN A 148 7.05 40.29 36.90
C GLN A 148 8.33 41.15 36.88
N ILE A 149 8.83 41.50 35.71
CA ILE A 149 9.97 42.45 35.56
C ILE A 149 9.59 43.84 36.04
N ALA A 150 8.35 44.27 35.87
CA ALA A 150 7.84 45.53 36.35
C ALA A 150 7.57 45.57 37.87
N GLY A 151 7.86 44.48 38.59
CA GLY A 151 7.73 44.41 40.03
C GLY A 151 6.31 44.03 40.52
N VAL A 152 5.48 43.47 39.67
CA VAL A 152 4.17 42.93 40.10
C VAL A 152 4.42 41.66 40.90
N ASP A 153 3.99 41.64 42.15
CA ASP A 153 4.04 40.50 43.02
C ASP A 153 2.90 39.49 42.70
N PHE A 154 3.29 38.28 42.35
CA PHE A 154 2.35 37.19 42.16
C PHE A 154 2.21 36.41 43.50
N PRO A 155 1.02 36.31 44.09
CA PRO A 155 0.84 35.68 45.41
C PRO A 155 1.13 34.16 45.35
N ILE A 156 1.71 33.68 46.43
CA ILE A 156 1.79 32.24 46.72
C ILE A 156 0.69 31.93 47.71
N THR A 157 -0.33 31.23 47.28
CA THR A 157 -1.57 31.00 48.07
C THR A 157 -1.65 29.61 48.71
N PHE A 158 -0.48 28.95 48.88
CA PHE A 158 -0.35 27.69 49.58
C PHE A 158 0.77 27.77 50.64
N ASP A 159 0.79 26.79 51.57
CA ASP A 159 1.81 26.74 52.62
C ASP A 159 3.21 26.56 52.01
N PRO A 160 4.16 27.48 52.30
CA PRO A 160 5.55 27.35 51.86
C PRO A 160 6.24 26.06 52.32
N GLY A 161 5.83 25.44 53.39
CA GLY A 161 6.38 24.19 53.92
C GLY A 161 6.16 22.99 52.96
N VAL A 162 5.20 23.07 52.06
CA VAL A 162 4.86 22.02 51.08
C VAL A 162 5.36 22.32 49.66
N ASP A 163 6.07 23.44 49.46
CA ASP A 163 6.57 23.89 48.14
C ASP A 163 7.39 22.80 47.41
N ALA A 164 8.27 22.13 48.11
CA ALA A 164 9.10 21.06 47.53
C ALA A 164 8.26 19.87 47.04
N VAL A 165 7.22 19.49 47.78
CA VAL A 165 6.29 18.38 47.42
C VAL A 165 5.44 18.79 46.22
N PHE A 166 4.96 20.05 46.21
CA PHE A 166 4.19 20.58 45.09
C PHE A 166 5.04 20.61 43.79
N LYS A 167 6.30 21.09 43.89
CA LYS A 167 7.28 21.06 42.80
C LYS A 167 7.51 19.66 42.24
N LEU A 168 7.75 18.71 43.13
CA LEU A 168 7.96 17.31 42.73
C LEU A 168 6.74 16.74 42.03
N ALA A 169 5.54 16.90 42.60
CA ALA A 169 4.31 16.38 42.03
C ALA A 169 4.00 17.01 40.65
N ALA A 170 4.17 18.33 40.50
CA ALA A 170 3.99 19.02 39.25
C ALA A 170 4.99 18.57 38.19
N PHE A 171 6.29 18.47 38.54
CA PHE A 171 7.32 18.03 37.61
C PHE A 171 7.08 16.58 37.11
N LEU A 172 6.75 15.67 38.03
CA LEU A 172 6.39 14.28 37.65
C LEU A 172 5.18 14.23 36.71
N GLY A 173 4.14 15.02 36.99
CA GLY A 173 2.96 15.14 36.14
C GLY A 173 3.32 15.64 34.72
N LEU A 174 4.18 16.65 34.62
CA LEU A 174 4.67 17.17 33.35
C LEU A 174 5.42 16.10 32.56
N VAL A 175 6.35 15.39 33.19
CA VAL A 175 7.12 14.32 32.56
C VAL A 175 6.21 13.24 32.00
N VAL A 176 5.21 12.83 32.78
CA VAL A 176 4.22 11.82 32.33
C VAL A 176 3.44 12.32 31.10
N ILE A 177 2.94 13.55 31.14
CA ILE A 177 2.15 14.12 30.04
C ILE A 177 3.00 14.22 28.77
N VAL A 178 4.22 14.79 28.88
CA VAL A 178 5.15 14.92 27.73
C VAL A 178 5.50 13.55 27.15
N PHE A 179 5.78 12.56 28.03
CA PHE A 179 6.07 11.20 27.57
C PHE A 179 4.92 10.60 26.73
N PHE A 180 3.68 10.74 27.19
CA PHE A 180 2.53 10.21 26.44
C PHE A 180 2.29 10.96 25.12
N ILE A 181 2.49 12.28 25.09
CA ILE A 181 2.38 13.08 23.85
C ILE A 181 3.44 12.64 22.84
N VAL A 182 4.71 12.55 23.26
CA VAL A 182 5.81 12.13 22.40
C VAL A 182 5.60 10.69 21.88
N ARG A 183 5.20 9.79 22.78
CA ARG A 183 4.89 8.40 22.40
C ARG A 183 3.77 8.31 21.36
N ASP A 184 2.67 9.04 21.55
CA ASP A 184 1.56 9.05 20.58
C ASP A 184 2.01 9.62 19.23
N PHE A 185 2.80 10.70 19.25
CA PHE A 185 3.37 11.30 18.05
C PHE A 185 4.27 10.31 17.29
N ASN A 186 5.22 9.66 17.98
CA ASN A 186 6.12 8.68 17.37
C ASN A 186 5.34 7.50 16.79
N THR A 187 4.38 6.95 17.53
CA THR A 187 3.56 5.83 17.03
C THR A 187 2.76 6.21 15.78
N ARG A 188 2.30 7.45 15.66
CA ARG A 188 1.61 7.92 14.44
C ARG A 188 2.57 8.11 13.28
N ALA A 189 3.76 8.66 13.54
CA ALA A 189 4.80 8.85 12.52
C ALA A 189 5.26 7.50 11.94
N GLU A 190 5.53 6.52 12.81
CA GLU A 190 5.92 5.16 12.40
C GLU A 190 4.83 4.50 11.53
N ARG A 191 3.57 4.57 11.96
CA ARG A 191 2.45 4.00 11.17
C ARG A 191 2.23 4.71 9.84
N ALA A 192 2.50 6.02 9.76
CA ALA A 192 2.43 6.74 8.50
C ALA A 192 3.54 6.30 7.54
N LEU A 193 4.77 6.15 8.05
CA LEU A 193 5.91 5.66 7.27
C LEU A 193 5.66 4.25 6.74
N GLN A 194 5.23 3.32 7.59
CA GLN A 194 4.91 1.95 7.18
C GLN A 194 3.87 1.90 6.05
N ARG A 195 2.84 2.73 6.11
CA ARG A 195 1.83 2.79 5.03
C ARG A 195 2.42 3.27 3.71
N VAL A 196 3.31 4.26 3.75
CA VAL A 196 3.99 4.74 2.54
C VAL A 196 4.85 3.63 1.94
N GLU A 197 5.59 2.90 2.77
CA GLU A 197 6.40 1.76 2.33
C GLU A 197 5.55 0.64 1.74
N GLU A 198 4.43 0.27 2.38
CA GLU A 198 3.48 -0.72 1.86
C GLU A 198 2.90 -0.31 0.49
N GLU A 199 2.48 0.94 0.33
CA GLU A 199 1.94 1.45 -0.94
C GLU A 199 3.02 1.53 -2.03
N GLN A 200 4.25 1.90 -1.68
CA GLN A 200 5.38 1.88 -2.61
C GLN A 200 5.68 0.45 -3.07
N GLN A 201 5.69 -0.52 -2.15
CA GLN A 201 5.92 -1.93 -2.49
C GLN A 201 4.82 -2.49 -3.39
N LYS A 202 3.54 -2.19 -3.12
CA LYS A 202 2.43 -2.57 -3.99
C LYS A 202 2.58 -1.99 -5.39
N THR A 203 2.90 -0.70 -5.48
CA THR A 203 3.11 -0.02 -6.77
C THR A 203 4.27 -0.65 -7.54
N GLN A 204 5.36 -0.99 -6.84
CA GLN A 204 6.49 -1.67 -7.46
C GLN A 204 6.13 -3.06 -7.96
N ASN A 205 5.41 -3.86 -7.18
CA ASN A 205 4.96 -5.18 -7.59
C ASN A 205 4.03 -5.12 -8.80
N LEU A 206 3.12 -4.15 -8.86
CA LEU A 206 2.26 -3.93 -10.04
C LEU A 206 3.07 -3.58 -11.29
N LEU A 207 4.11 -2.78 -11.17
CA LEU A 207 4.98 -2.45 -12.29
C LEU A 207 5.77 -3.67 -12.79
N LEU A 208 6.28 -4.50 -11.88
CA LEU A 208 7.00 -5.73 -12.20
C LEU A 208 6.11 -6.83 -12.79
N ASN A 209 4.78 -6.73 -12.65
CA ASN A 209 3.84 -7.60 -13.37
C ASN A 209 3.65 -7.21 -14.84
N ILE A 210 4.12 -6.03 -15.23
CA ILE A 210 3.94 -5.49 -16.60
C ILE A 210 5.27 -5.42 -17.34
N LEU A 211 6.39 -5.17 -16.65
CA LEU A 211 7.71 -4.97 -17.22
C LEU A 211 8.74 -5.89 -16.57
N PRO A 212 9.74 -6.40 -17.31
CA PRO A 212 10.92 -7.04 -16.73
C PRO A 212 11.63 -6.10 -15.74
N LYS A 213 12.28 -6.69 -14.73
CA LYS A 213 12.85 -5.94 -13.60
C LYS A 213 13.86 -4.88 -14.04
N ASP A 214 14.79 -5.25 -14.89
CA ASP A 214 15.84 -4.35 -15.42
C ASP A 214 15.27 -3.20 -16.27
N VAL A 215 14.24 -3.49 -17.06
CA VAL A 215 13.50 -2.49 -17.85
C VAL A 215 12.72 -1.54 -16.94
N ALA A 216 12.09 -2.06 -15.89
CA ALA A 216 11.38 -1.25 -14.90
C ALA A 216 12.33 -0.34 -14.10
N GLU A 217 13.52 -0.82 -13.75
CA GLU A 217 14.56 -0.05 -13.05
C GLU A 217 15.11 1.06 -13.97
N GLU A 218 15.39 0.76 -15.23
CA GLU A 218 15.86 1.73 -16.23
C GLU A 218 14.81 2.82 -16.46
N LEU A 219 13.55 2.43 -16.64
CA LEU A 219 12.43 3.36 -16.84
C LEU A 219 12.24 4.30 -15.63
N LYS A 220 12.39 3.78 -14.38
CA LYS A 220 12.33 4.59 -13.17
C LYS A 220 13.49 5.59 -13.08
N ALA A 221 14.68 5.17 -13.47
CA ALA A 221 15.89 5.99 -13.35
C ALA A 221 15.97 7.10 -14.39
N THR A 222 15.56 6.83 -15.63
CA THR A 222 15.81 7.71 -16.80
C THR A 222 14.53 8.24 -17.45
N GLY A 223 13.36 7.67 -17.11
CA GLY A 223 12.09 7.95 -17.76
C GLY A 223 11.94 7.30 -19.14
N ARG A 224 12.91 6.50 -19.56
CA ARG A 224 12.93 5.78 -20.84
C ARG A 224 13.59 4.41 -20.67
N ALA A 225 13.25 3.46 -21.52
CA ALA A 225 13.94 2.18 -21.62
C ALA A 225 14.40 2.02 -23.06
N GLU A 226 15.68 1.70 -23.25
CA GLU A 226 16.26 1.52 -24.59
C GLU A 226 15.92 0.13 -25.13
N ALA A 227 15.72 0.06 -26.46
CA ALA A 227 15.58 -1.22 -27.15
C ALA A 227 16.92 -1.95 -27.20
N ARG A 228 16.90 -3.27 -26.98
CA ARG A 228 18.11 -4.12 -26.93
C ARG A 228 18.05 -5.21 -27.98
N ASP A 229 19.17 -5.49 -28.59
CA ASP A 229 19.36 -6.59 -29.55
C ASP A 229 19.70 -7.88 -28.81
N PHE A 230 19.07 -8.98 -29.24
CA PHE A 230 19.31 -10.32 -28.72
C PHE A 230 19.57 -11.24 -29.93
N GLU A 231 20.70 -11.92 -29.95
CA GLU A 231 21.13 -12.76 -31.11
C GLU A 231 20.36 -14.08 -31.18
N GLN A 232 19.96 -14.64 -30.03
CA GLN A 232 19.28 -15.94 -29.95
C GLN A 232 18.14 -15.93 -28.95
N VAL A 233 16.93 -15.73 -29.46
CA VAL A 233 15.69 -15.82 -28.66
C VAL A 233 14.77 -16.85 -29.29
N THR A 234 14.15 -17.66 -28.46
CA THR A 234 13.16 -18.65 -28.90
C THR A 234 11.77 -18.06 -28.63
N ILE A 235 11.00 -17.86 -29.68
CA ILE A 235 9.63 -17.32 -29.64
C ILE A 235 8.63 -18.45 -29.81
N LEU A 236 7.61 -18.45 -28.97
CA LEU A 236 6.44 -19.32 -29.06
C LEU A 236 5.21 -18.45 -29.41
N PHE A 237 4.44 -18.92 -30.35
CA PHE A 237 3.06 -18.56 -30.57
C PHE A 237 2.16 -19.76 -30.36
N SER A 238 1.04 -19.58 -29.70
CA SER A 238 -0.04 -20.57 -29.69
C SER A 238 -1.39 -19.89 -29.90
N ASP A 239 -2.32 -20.58 -30.55
CA ASP A 239 -3.62 -20.06 -30.94
C ASP A 239 -4.67 -21.19 -30.85
N PHE A 240 -5.87 -20.88 -30.40
CA PHE A 240 -6.94 -21.88 -30.31
C PHE A 240 -7.60 -22.05 -31.67
N GLN A 241 -7.67 -23.31 -32.10
CA GLN A 241 -8.29 -23.66 -33.36
C GLN A 241 -9.82 -23.45 -33.27
N ASP A 242 -10.40 -22.92 -34.39
CA ASP A 242 -11.85 -22.70 -34.53
C ASP A 242 -12.46 -21.83 -33.40
N PHE A 243 -11.60 -21.00 -32.75
CA PHE A 243 -12.01 -20.15 -31.63
C PHE A 243 -13.20 -19.25 -31.97
N THR A 244 -13.24 -18.69 -33.19
CA THR A 244 -14.35 -17.82 -33.63
C THR A 244 -15.68 -18.56 -33.64
N GLU A 245 -15.70 -19.83 -34.03
CA GLU A 245 -16.91 -20.66 -34.04
C GLU A 245 -17.31 -21.05 -32.60
N ILE A 246 -16.35 -21.52 -31.80
CA ILE A 246 -16.57 -21.89 -30.38
C ILE A 246 -17.06 -20.68 -29.59
N SER A 247 -16.49 -19.50 -29.83
CA SER A 247 -16.87 -18.26 -29.12
C SER A 247 -18.29 -17.78 -29.44
N ALA A 248 -18.81 -18.10 -30.61
CA ALA A 248 -20.17 -17.74 -31.01
C ALA A 248 -21.27 -18.51 -30.21
N ASP A 249 -20.92 -19.72 -29.73
CA ASP A 249 -21.83 -20.58 -28.98
C ASP A 249 -21.75 -20.41 -27.45
N MET A 250 -20.82 -19.57 -26.95
CA MET A 250 -20.61 -19.32 -25.52
C MET A 250 -21.11 -17.97 -25.08
N SER A 251 -21.49 -17.84 -23.80
CA SER A 251 -21.69 -16.51 -23.22
C SER A 251 -20.36 -15.76 -23.12
N PRO A 252 -20.33 -14.42 -23.27
CA PRO A 252 -19.08 -13.65 -23.12
C PRO A 252 -18.37 -13.88 -21.77
N GLN A 253 -19.12 -14.09 -20.71
CA GLN A 253 -18.60 -14.36 -19.37
C GLN A 253 -17.92 -15.72 -19.29
N ASP A 254 -18.53 -16.77 -19.82
CA ASP A 254 -17.99 -18.13 -19.82
C ASP A 254 -16.75 -18.23 -20.72
N LEU A 255 -16.80 -17.57 -21.89
CA LEU A 255 -15.66 -17.49 -22.79
C LEU A 255 -14.43 -16.86 -22.10
N VAL A 256 -14.62 -15.70 -21.46
CA VAL A 256 -13.53 -15.02 -20.73
C VAL A 256 -13.04 -15.86 -19.56
N ALA A 257 -13.94 -16.51 -18.81
CA ALA A 257 -13.56 -17.40 -17.71
C ALA A 257 -12.72 -18.57 -18.20
N LYS A 258 -13.10 -19.22 -19.30
CA LYS A 258 -12.37 -20.34 -19.90
C LYS A 258 -11.01 -19.92 -20.44
N LEU A 259 -10.93 -18.82 -21.19
CA LEU A 259 -9.65 -18.24 -21.64
C LEU A 259 -8.72 -17.93 -20.47
N ASN A 260 -9.25 -17.28 -19.43
CA ASN A 260 -8.49 -16.95 -18.24
C ASN A 260 -7.95 -18.18 -17.52
N SER A 261 -8.72 -19.26 -17.44
CA SER A 261 -8.28 -20.53 -16.88
C SER A 261 -7.10 -21.13 -17.67
N CYS A 262 -7.19 -21.14 -19.01
CA CYS A 262 -6.11 -21.61 -19.88
C CYS A 262 -4.85 -20.74 -19.73
N PHE A 263 -4.99 -19.43 -19.82
CA PHE A 263 -3.84 -18.53 -19.74
C PHE A 263 -3.20 -18.52 -18.35
N PHE A 264 -3.96 -18.68 -17.28
CA PHE A 264 -3.42 -18.83 -15.94
C PHE A 264 -2.55 -20.11 -15.82
N ALA A 265 -3.00 -21.22 -16.40
CA ALA A 265 -2.22 -22.45 -16.45
C ALA A 265 -0.95 -22.28 -17.31
N PHE A 266 -1.06 -21.60 -18.48
CA PHE A 266 0.08 -21.32 -19.33
C PHE A 266 1.09 -20.39 -18.63
N ASP A 267 0.66 -19.37 -17.93
CA ASP A 267 1.52 -18.48 -17.14
C ASP A 267 2.29 -19.27 -16.05
N ALA A 268 1.66 -20.25 -15.41
CA ALA A 268 2.31 -21.12 -14.44
C ALA A 268 3.37 -22.03 -15.10
N ILE A 269 3.09 -22.55 -16.30
CA ILE A 269 4.04 -23.36 -17.09
C ILE A 269 5.22 -22.48 -17.53
N MET A 270 4.97 -21.27 -18.06
CA MET A 270 6.04 -20.35 -18.46
C MET A 270 6.96 -20.03 -17.28
N LYS A 271 6.40 -19.72 -16.12
CA LYS A 271 7.17 -19.48 -14.90
C LYS A 271 8.03 -20.68 -14.46
N LYS A 272 7.52 -21.91 -14.60
CA LYS A 272 8.25 -23.14 -14.27
C LYS A 272 9.52 -23.30 -15.11
N TYR A 273 9.50 -22.85 -16.37
CA TYR A 273 10.60 -22.99 -17.32
C TYR A 273 11.41 -21.72 -17.54
N ASP A 274 11.20 -20.69 -16.70
CA ASP A 274 11.83 -19.35 -16.78
C ASP A 274 11.64 -18.69 -18.15
N ILE A 275 10.44 -18.79 -18.70
CA ILE A 275 10.02 -18.23 -19.98
C ILE A 275 9.19 -16.98 -19.72
N GLU A 276 9.49 -15.92 -20.45
CA GLU A 276 8.79 -14.66 -20.34
C GLU A 276 7.54 -14.62 -21.22
N LYS A 277 6.37 -14.41 -20.60
CA LYS A 277 5.16 -14.08 -21.33
C LYS A 277 5.29 -12.68 -21.90
N ILE A 278 5.11 -12.52 -23.19
CA ILE A 278 5.16 -11.21 -23.85
C ILE A 278 3.76 -10.58 -23.87
N LYS A 279 2.78 -11.25 -24.45
CA LYS A 279 1.41 -10.74 -24.57
C LYS A 279 0.41 -11.84 -24.97
N THR A 280 -0.86 -11.49 -24.87
CA THR A 280 -1.94 -12.21 -25.55
C THR A 280 -2.48 -11.33 -26.69
N ILE A 281 -2.87 -11.95 -27.80
CA ILE A 281 -3.45 -11.27 -28.98
C ILE A 281 -4.76 -11.97 -29.31
N GLY A 282 -5.86 -11.49 -28.70
CA GLY A 282 -7.13 -12.22 -28.73
C GLY A 282 -7.01 -13.53 -27.95
N ASP A 283 -7.17 -14.66 -28.63
CA ASP A 283 -7.00 -16.02 -28.13
C ASP A 283 -5.58 -16.59 -28.33
N ALA A 284 -4.70 -15.84 -29.00
CA ALA A 284 -3.31 -16.22 -29.17
C ALA A 284 -2.46 -15.86 -27.93
N TYR A 285 -1.51 -16.72 -27.59
CA TYR A 285 -0.54 -16.53 -26.51
C TYR A 285 0.87 -16.44 -27.07
N MET A 286 1.63 -15.43 -26.69
CA MET A 286 3.00 -15.21 -27.14
C MET A 286 3.97 -15.19 -25.96
N ALA A 287 5.04 -15.97 -26.04
CA ALA A 287 6.10 -16.05 -25.07
C ALA A 287 7.49 -16.04 -25.72
N ALA A 288 8.50 -15.62 -24.96
CA ALA A 288 9.88 -15.54 -25.40
C ALA A 288 10.84 -16.13 -24.36
N LEU A 289 11.88 -16.80 -24.82
CA LEU A 289 12.95 -17.36 -23.98
C LEU A 289 14.28 -16.87 -24.52
N GLY A 290 15.14 -16.33 -23.65
CA GLY A 290 16.45 -15.80 -24.03
C GLY A 290 16.60 -14.29 -23.91
N LEU A 291 15.65 -13.60 -23.27
CA LEU A 291 15.69 -12.16 -23.05
C LEU A 291 16.49 -11.75 -21.80
N ALA A 292 16.84 -12.69 -20.93
CA ALA A 292 17.63 -12.41 -19.71
C ALA A 292 19.15 -12.31 -19.93
N GLY A 293 19.63 -12.40 -21.19
CA GLY A 293 21.03 -12.26 -21.56
C GLY A 293 21.70 -13.55 -22.05
N PRO A 294 23.04 -13.53 -22.34
CA PRO A 294 23.72 -14.59 -23.08
C PRO A 294 23.87 -15.94 -22.40
N ASN A 295 23.53 -16.06 -21.12
CA ASN A 295 23.49 -17.33 -20.38
C ASN A 295 22.06 -17.84 -20.16
N SER A 296 21.15 -17.43 -21.02
CA SER A 296 19.75 -17.81 -20.93
C SER A 296 19.53 -19.31 -21.21
N GLU A 297 18.46 -19.82 -20.62
CA GLU A 297 18.01 -21.21 -20.69
C GLU A 297 17.97 -21.78 -22.12
N PRO A 298 18.31 -23.06 -22.30
CA PRO A 298 18.37 -23.67 -23.64
C PRO A 298 16.99 -23.71 -24.30
N PRO A 299 16.90 -23.60 -25.65
CA PRO A 299 15.63 -23.63 -26.42
C PRO A 299 14.73 -24.83 -26.13
N VAL A 300 15.28 -25.90 -25.59
CA VAL A 300 14.53 -27.11 -25.18
C VAL A 300 13.49 -26.81 -24.10
N ASN A 301 13.72 -25.81 -23.23
CA ASN A 301 12.75 -25.41 -22.20
C ASN A 301 11.46 -24.86 -22.85
N MET A 302 11.57 -24.09 -23.93
CA MET A 302 10.40 -23.65 -24.68
C MET A 302 9.63 -24.81 -25.31
N VAL A 303 10.33 -25.79 -25.87
CA VAL A 303 9.69 -26.98 -26.45
C VAL A 303 8.97 -27.80 -25.35
N ARG A 304 9.62 -28.01 -24.21
CA ARG A 304 9.00 -28.72 -23.07
C ARG A 304 7.76 -27.97 -22.52
N ALA A 305 7.85 -26.66 -22.40
CA ALA A 305 6.72 -25.84 -21.98
C ALA A 305 5.54 -25.96 -22.95
N ALA A 306 5.79 -25.89 -24.25
CA ALA A 306 4.79 -26.06 -25.29
C ALA A 306 4.10 -27.44 -25.23
N LEU A 307 4.87 -28.51 -25.03
CA LEU A 307 4.33 -29.86 -24.85
C LEU A 307 3.49 -29.97 -23.56
N GLU A 308 3.90 -29.32 -22.48
CA GLU A 308 3.14 -29.30 -21.22
C GLU A 308 1.82 -28.51 -21.38
N MET A 309 1.82 -27.38 -22.14
CA MET A 309 0.59 -26.66 -22.49
C MET A 309 -0.38 -27.55 -23.26
N GLN A 310 0.07 -28.29 -24.26
CA GLN A 310 -0.76 -29.26 -25.00
C GLN A 310 -1.32 -30.35 -24.08
N ALA A 311 -0.47 -30.92 -23.22
CA ALA A 311 -0.90 -31.93 -22.24
C ALA A 311 -1.89 -31.40 -21.20
N PHE A 312 -1.83 -30.12 -20.85
CA PHE A 312 -2.81 -29.48 -19.99
C PHE A 312 -4.19 -29.44 -20.68
N LEU A 313 -4.26 -29.00 -21.93
CA LEU A 313 -5.51 -28.93 -22.68
C LEU A 313 -6.13 -30.33 -22.91
N LEU A 314 -5.31 -31.33 -23.18
CA LEU A 314 -5.80 -32.71 -23.31
C LEU A 314 -6.42 -33.23 -22.01
N ARG A 315 -5.82 -32.96 -20.86
CA ARG A 315 -6.37 -33.31 -19.55
C ARG A 315 -7.65 -32.54 -19.21
N ASP A 316 -7.74 -31.26 -19.62
CA ASP A 316 -8.95 -30.45 -19.46
C ASP A 316 -10.11 -31.00 -20.28
N LEU A 317 -9.82 -31.52 -21.49
CA LEU A 317 -10.75 -32.27 -22.33
C LEU A 317 -11.34 -33.49 -21.62
N ASP A 318 -10.48 -34.31 -20.99
CA ASP A 318 -10.91 -35.54 -20.33
C ASP A 318 -11.76 -35.28 -19.07
N ASN A 319 -11.47 -34.18 -18.35
CA ASN A 319 -12.14 -33.82 -17.09
C ASN A 319 -13.47 -33.08 -17.29
N ASN A 320 -13.64 -32.34 -18.38
CA ASN A 320 -14.81 -31.47 -18.61
C ASN A 320 -15.72 -31.97 -19.73
N SER A 321 -15.60 -33.21 -20.15
CA SER A 321 -16.44 -33.83 -21.23
C SER A 321 -17.95 -33.85 -20.90
N ASP A 322 -18.33 -33.70 -19.62
CA ASP A 322 -19.73 -33.83 -19.16
C ASP A 322 -20.49 -32.50 -19.03
N ASP A 323 -19.82 -31.33 -19.08
CA ASP A 323 -20.48 -30.03 -18.86
C ASP A 323 -21.02 -29.36 -20.15
N GLY A 324 -20.87 -30.02 -21.32
CA GLY A 324 -21.33 -29.54 -22.61
C GLY A 324 -20.52 -28.34 -23.17
N THR A 325 -19.42 -27.93 -22.54
CA THR A 325 -18.56 -26.84 -23.02
C THR A 325 -17.63 -27.38 -24.12
N PRO A 326 -17.59 -26.76 -25.32
CA PRO A 326 -16.70 -27.20 -26.39
C PRO A 326 -15.22 -27.16 -25.92
N PRO A 327 -14.45 -28.21 -26.18
CA PRO A 327 -13.04 -28.24 -25.82
C PRO A 327 -12.22 -27.30 -26.68
N PHE A 328 -11.22 -26.68 -26.06
CA PHE A 328 -10.21 -25.91 -26.80
C PHE A 328 -9.12 -26.85 -27.33
N SER A 329 -8.86 -26.77 -28.65
CA SER A 329 -7.72 -27.38 -29.31
C SER A 329 -6.76 -26.27 -29.73
N MET A 330 -5.46 -26.48 -29.60
CA MET A 330 -4.47 -25.40 -29.78
C MET A 330 -3.39 -25.82 -30.79
N ARG A 331 -3.04 -24.91 -31.68
CA ARG A 331 -1.82 -24.99 -32.50
C ARG A 331 -0.70 -24.26 -31.76
N THR A 332 0.51 -24.78 -31.89
CA THR A 332 1.71 -24.14 -31.30
C THR A 332 2.85 -24.11 -32.32
N GLY A 333 3.44 -22.95 -32.49
CA GLY A 333 4.61 -22.71 -33.34
C GLY A 333 5.79 -22.15 -32.60
N ILE A 334 7.01 -22.65 -32.87
CA ILE A 334 8.24 -22.20 -32.23
C ILE A 334 9.30 -21.92 -33.28
N HIS A 335 9.97 -20.77 -33.11
CA HIS A 335 11.14 -20.42 -33.93
C HIS A 335 12.20 -19.74 -33.07
N THR A 336 13.48 -19.98 -33.40
CA THR A 336 14.63 -19.39 -32.69
C THR A 336 15.44 -18.53 -33.68
N GLY A 337 15.79 -17.32 -33.29
CA GLY A 337 16.58 -16.37 -34.08
C GLY A 337 16.79 -15.03 -33.36
N PRO A 338 17.36 -14.02 -34.05
CA PRO A 338 17.61 -12.70 -33.46
C PRO A 338 16.32 -11.87 -33.35
N VAL A 339 16.23 -11.07 -32.27
CA VAL A 339 15.12 -10.13 -32.02
C VAL A 339 15.65 -8.84 -31.44
N VAL A 340 14.83 -7.78 -31.51
CA VAL A 340 14.95 -6.57 -30.70
C VAL A 340 13.83 -6.57 -29.68
N ALA A 341 14.15 -6.34 -28.40
CA ALA A 341 13.15 -6.19 -27.35
C ALA A 341 13.22 -4.80 -26.73
N GLY A 342 12.08 -4.24 -26.32
CA GLY A 342 12.04 -2.90 -25.74
C GLY A 342 10.64 -2.48 -25.30
N VAL A 343 10.51 -1.23 -24.84
CA VAL A 343 9.25 -0.63 -24.43
C VAL A 343 8.78 0.38 -25.47
N VAL A 344 7.52 0.28 -25.84
CA VAL A 344 6.86 1.21 -26.76
C VAL A 344 5.65 1.85 -26.09
N GLY A 345 5.43 3.14 -26.37
CA GLY A 345 4.34 3.95 -25.89
C GLY A 345 4.74 4.91 -24.77
N GLU A 346 4.01 6.04 -24.64
CA GLU A 346 4.22 7.04 -23.58
C GLU A 346 3.23 6.88 -22.42
N THR A 347 2.01 6.46 -22.70
CA THR A 347 0.92 6.40 -21.69
C THR A 347 0.52 4.98 -21.33
N LYS A 348 0.75 4.02 -22.23
CA LYS A 348 0.52 2.59 -22.01
C LYS A 348 1.78 1.86 -22.41
N PHE A 349 2.70 1.75 -21.48
CA PHE A 349 3.93 1.02 -21.72
C PHE A 349 3.62 -0.43 -22.04
N GLN A 350 4.19 -0.92 -23.14
CA GLN A 350 4.14 -2.31 -23.54
C GLN A 350 5.56 -2.78 -23.83
N TYR A 351 6.05 -3.73 -23.05
CA TYR A 351 7.25 -4.47 -23.38
C TYR A 351 6.93 -5.47 -24.47
N ASP A 352 7.67 -5.44 -25.57
CA ASP A 352 7.41 -6.28 -26.74
C ASP A 352 8.71 -6.67 -27.43
N VAL A 353 8.63 -7.61 -28.37
CA VAL A 353 9.74 -8.10 -29.17
C VAL A 353 9.43 -7.94 -30.66
N TRP A 354 10.44 -7.53 -31.43
CA TRP A 354 10.32 -7.31 -32.87
C TRP A 354 11.44 -8.04 -33.62
N GLY A 355 11.17 -8.35 -34.87
CA GLY A 355 12.14 -8.94 -35.80
C GLY A 355 11.50 -10.02 -36.67
N ASP A 356 12.29 -10.48 -37.62
CA ASP A 356 11.91 -11.53 -38.55
C ASP A 356 11.58 -12.86 -37.86
N THR A 357 12.26 -13.12 -36.74
CA THR A 357 12.05 -14.26 -35.84
C THR A 357 10.62 -14.33 -35.32
N VAL A 358 10.05 -13.21 -34.91
CA VAL A 358 8.67 -13.13 -34.40
C VAL A 358 7.67 -13.52 -35.51
N ASN A 359 7.86 -12.97 -36.70
CA ASN A 359 7.00 -13.29 -37.85
C ASN A 359 7.12 -14.77 -38.22
N THR A 360 8.34 -15.33 -38.20
CA THR A 360 8.57 -16.74 -38.49
C THR A 360 7.93 -17.65 -37.46
N ALA A 361 8.01 -17.33 -36.16
CA ALA A 361 7.34 -18.08 -35.11
C ALA A 361 5.81 -18.10 -35.29
N SER A 362 5.20 -16.95 -35.60
CA SER A 362 3.77 -16.88 -35.94
C SER A 362 3.40 -17.73 -37.18
N ARG A 363 4.32 -17.84 -38.19
CA ARG A 363 4.09 -18.71 -39.32
C ARG A 363 4.25 -20.20 -38.96
N MET A 364 5.13 -20.54 -38.02
CA MET A 364 5.19 -21.92 -37.48
C MET A 364 3.86 -22.32 -36.84
N GLU A 365 3.23 -21.40 -36.09
CA GLU A 365 1.92 -21.63 -35.48
C GLU A 365 0.85 -21.81 -36.55
N SER A 366 0.67 -20.83 -37.46
CA SER A 366 -0.40 -20.87 -38.46
C SER A 366 -0.29 -21.98 -39.50
N SER A 367 0.93 -22.52 -39.71
CA SER A 367 1.17 -23.71 -40.52
C SER A 367 1.16 -25.01 -39.71
N GLY A 368 0.87 -24.92 -38.38
CA GLY A 368 0.78 -26.05 -37.47
C GLY A 368 -0.54 -26.81 -37.60
N GLU A 369 -0.66 -27.88 -36.84
CA GLU A 369 -1.89 -28.66 -36.67
C GLU A 369 -2.33 -28.65 -35.21
N ALA A 370 -3.62 -28.74 -34.98
CA ALA A 370 -4.18 -28.81 -33.63
C ALA A 370 -3.61 -29.99 -32.82
N GLY A 371 -3.30 -29.75 -31.57
CA GLY A 371 -2.69 -30.76 -30.69
C GLY A 371 -1.22 -31.05 -30.97
N GLN A 372 -0.57 -30.34 -31.92
CA GLN A 372 0.82 -30.53 -32.25
C GLN A 372 1.67 -29.28 -31.95
N VAL A 373 2.94 -29.52 -31.62
CA VAL A 373 3.95 -28.45 -31.48
C VAL A 373 4.82 -28.47 -32.75
N ASN A 374 4.74 -27.40 -33.53
CA ASN A 374 5.46 -27.24 -34.81
C ASN A 374 6.69 -26.35 -34.60
N ILE A 375 7.87 -26.84 -34.93
CA ILE A 375 9.13 -26.09 -34.81
C ILE A 375 9.81 -25.90 -36.14
N SER A 376 10.55 -24.79 -36.29
CA SER A 376 11.36 -24.53 -37.45
C SER A 376 12.64 -25.37 -37.47
N GLY A 377 13.27 -25.49 -38.67
CA GLY A 377 14.59 -26.13 -38.84
C GLY A 377 15.67 -25.48 -37.97
N ALA A 378 15.61 -24.15 -37.77
CA ALA A 378 16.53 -23.46 -36.86
C ALA A 378 16.40 -23.90 -35.41
N THR A 379 15.16 -24.01 -34.90
CA THR A 379 14.91 -24.53 -33.53
C THR A 379 15.29 -26.01 -33.47
N PHE A 380 14.91 -26.81 -34.47
CA PHE A 380 15.25 -28.24 -34.52
C PHE A 380 16.76 -28.48 -34.39
N ALA A 381 17.58 -27.70 -35.09
CA ALA A 381 19.05 -27.82 -35.05
C ALA A 381 19.62 -27.66 -33.63
N LEU A 382 18.94 -26.88 -32.76
CA LEU A 382 19.36 -26.62 -31.38
C LEU A 382 18.84 -27.66 -30.37
N VAL A 383 17.79 -28.43 -30.74
CA VAL A 383 17.13 -29.35 -29.78
C VAL A 383 17.16 -30.82 -30.21
N LYS A 384 17.63 -31.13 -31.44
CA LYS A 384 17.58 -32.49 -32.03
C LYS A 384 18.28 -33.56 -31.23
N ASP A 385 19.32 -33.22 -30.48
CA ASP A 385 20.16 -34.16 -29.74
C ASP A 385 19.72 -34.30 -28.26
N VAL A 386 18.58 -33.64 -27.90
CA VAL A 386 18.04 -33.72 -26.53
C VAL A 386 17.25 -35.00 -26.30
N SER A 387 17.58 -35.73 -25.26
CA SER A 387 16.87 -36.94 -24.88
C SER A 387 15.44 -36.67 -24.39
N GLY A 388 14.51 -37.58 -24.67
CA GLY A 388 13.10 -37.49 -24.29
C GLY A 388 12.25 -36.68 -25.26
N LEU A 389 12.76 -36.37 -26.45
CA LEU A 389 12.04 -35.75 -27.53
C LEU A 389 12.17 -36.52 -28.84
N SER A 390 11.05 -36.72 -29.51
CA SER A 390 11.00 -37.28 -30.86
C SER A 390 10.51 -36.26 -31.88
N PHE A 391 11.00 -36.34 -33.10
CA PHE A 391 10.76 -35.35 -34.15
C PHE A 391 10.24 -36.03 -35.40
N ALA A 392 9.11 -35.56 -35.91
CA ALA A 392 8.55 -35.98 -37.20
C ALA A 392 8.76 -34.88 -38.26
N PRO A 393 9.59 -35.11 -39.28
CA PRO A 393 9.84 -34.13 -40.33
C PRO A 393 8.57 -33.89 -41.18
N ARG A 394 8.24 -32.62 -41.43
CA ARG A 394 7.15 -32.21 -42.32
C ARG A 394 7.68 -31.86 -43.73
N GLY A 395 8.99 -31.82 -43.90
CA GLY A 395 9.63 -31.31 -45.07
C GLY A 395 9.56 -29.78 -45.19
N LYS A 396 9.67 -29.31 -46.41
CA LYS A 396 9.60 -27.89 -46.78
C LYS A 396 8.14 -27.49 -46.99
N VAL A 397 7.66 -26.56 -46.20
CA VAL A 397 6.30 -26.02 -46.26
C VAL A 397 6.38 -24.62 -46.82
N ASP A 398 5.58 -24.29 -47.83
CA ASP A 398 5.52 -22.93 -48.40
C ASP A 398 4.81 -22.00 -47.41
N VAL A 399 5.49 -20.93 -47.04
CA VAL A 399 5.04 -19.97 -46.02
C VAL A 399 4.89 -18.59 -46.62
N LYS A 400 3.72 -18.01 -46.53
CA LYS A 400 3.40 -16.70 -47.09
C LYS A 400 4.44 -15.63 -46.70
N GLY A 401 5.16 -15.11 -47.71
CA GLY A 401 6.17 -14.05 -47.52
C GLY A 401 7.53 -14.53 -47.00
N LYS A 402 7.76 -15.86 -46.91
CA LYS A 402 9.01 -16.48 -46.42
C LYS A 402 9.56 -17.55 -47.38
N GLY A 403 8.74 -17.99 -48.34
CA GLY A 403 9.07 -19.16 -49.17
C GLY A 403 9.05 -20.47 -48.40
N GLU A 404 9.82 -21.44 -48.88
CA GLU A 404 9.85 -22.77 -48.26
C GLU A 404 10.67 -22.78 -46.95
N LEU A 405 10.04 -23.18 -45.84
CA LEU A 405 10.66 -23.38 -44.54
C LEU A 405 10.58 -24.85 -44.12
N GLU A 406 11.69 -25.38 -43.62
CA GLU A 406 11.74 -26.71 -43.06
C GLU A 406 11.08 -26.73 -41.68
N MET A 407 10.17 -27.70 -41.47
CA MET A 407 9.37 -27.81 -40.26
C MET A 407 9.40 -29.22 -39.68
N PHE A 408 9.22 -29.31 -38.38
CA PHE A 408 9.16 -30.57 -37.63
C PHE A 408 8.04 -30.51 -36.60
N PHE A 409 7.27 -31.58 -36.46
CA PHE A 409 6.49 -31.77 -35.26
C PHE A 409 7.36 -32.42 -34.18
N VAL A 410 7.20 -31.92 -32.93
CA VAL A 410 7.93 -32.46 -31.80
C VAL A 410 6.96 -33.09 -30.80
N ARG A 411 7.34 -34.23 -30.19
CA ARG A 411 6.60 -34.97 -29.18
C ARG A 411 7.53 -35.35 -28.02
N ALA A 412 6.95 -35.54 -26.84
CA ALA A 412 7.65 -36.24 -25.77
C ALA A 412 7.69 -37.78 -26.08
N ASP A 413 8.80 -38.43 -25.76
CA ASP A 413 8.95 -39.90 -25.92
C ASP A 413 8.05 -40.64 -24.95
#